data_f284b4c9148405eeb49dcf8a9f3f7b18
#
_entry.id   f284b4c9148405eeb49dcf8a9f3f7b18
#
_cell.length_a   1.000
_cell.length_b   1.000
_cell.length_c   1.000
_cell.angle_alpha   90.00
_cell.angle_beta   90.00
_cell.angle_gamma   90.00
#
_symmetry.space_group_name_H-M   'P 1'
#
loop_
_entity.id
_entity.type
_entity.pdbx_description
1 polymer ?
#
loop_
_entity_poly.entity_id
_entity_poly.type
_entity_poly.pdbx_seq_one_letter_code
_entity_poly.pdbx_strand_id
1 'polypeptide(L)' 'MTLKEARAWMLSNPGKKITCQYFHDEWIMFDGRRFVFEDGVEPDSWWWANAYEFKCEWYEIKEETE' A
#
# COMPACT_ATOMS: atom_id res chain seq x y z
N MET A 1 1.18 -6.76 8.54
CA MET A 1 1.32 -5.40 9.11
C MET A 1 -0.03 -4.72 9.17
N THR A 2 -0.20 -3.83 10.13
CA THR A 2 -1.34 -2.91 10.07
C THR A 2 -1.07 -1.91 8.94
N LEU A 3 -2.09 -1.16 8.54
CA LEU A 3 -1.87 -0.16 7.49
C LEU A 3 -0.90 0.91 7.96
N LYS A 4 -0.95 1.28 9.24
CA LYS A 4 -0.03 2.26 9.79
C LYS A 4 1.41 1.78 9.67
N GLU A 5 1.64 0.52 10.01
CA GLU A 5 2.97 -0.09 9.86
C GLU A 5 3.38 -0.18 8.39
N ALA A 6 2.43 -0.56 7.54
CA ALA A 6 2.71 -0.69 6.12
C ALA A 6 3.07 0.65 5.49
N ARG A 7 2.40 1.72 5.92
CA ARG A 7 2.69 3.05 5.40
C ARG A 7 4.10 3.48 5.77
N ALA A 8 4.48 3.27 7.03
CA ALA A 8 5.83 3.59 7.48
C ALA A 8 6.86 2.75 6.73
N TRP A 9 6.54 1.48 6.51
CA TRP A 9 7.43 0.58 5.79
C TRP A 9 7.61 1.02 4.34
N MET A 10 6.52 1.46 3.70
CA MET A 10 6.60 1.93 2.32
C MET A 10 7.47 3.17 2.17
N LEU A 11 7.41 4.07 3.16
CA LEU A 11 8.25 5.28 3.14
C LEU A 11 9.74 4.92 3.19
N SER A 12 10.07 3.82 3.84
CA SER A 12 11.46 3.35 3.91
C SER A 12 11.84 2.43 2.75
N ASN A 13 10.85 2.05 1.94
CA ASN A 13 11.07 1.08 0.85
C ASN A 13 10.36 1.54 -0.42
N PRO A 14 10.78 2.67 -1.01
CA PRO A 14 10.12 3.18 -2.21
C PRO A 14 10.13 2.15 -3.34
N GLY A 15 9.02 2.09 -4.06
CA GLY A 15 8.89 1.16 -5.18
C GLY A 15 8.38 -0.22 -4.81
N LYS A 16 8.27 -0.50 -3.51
CA LYS A 16 7.75 -1.79 -3.07
C LYS A 16 6.24 -1.71 -2.96
N LYS A 17 5.57 -2.76 -3.40
CA LYS A 17 4.11 -2.79 -3.46
C LYS A 17 3.53 -3.49 -2.26
N ILE A 18 2.46 -2.92 -1.72
CA ILE A 18 1.75 -3.45 -0.56
C ILE A 18 0.32 -3.73 -0.97
N THR A 19 -0.22 -4.84 -0.49
CA THR A 19 -1.60 -5.19 -0.74
C THR A 19 -2.21 -5.81 0.51
N CYS A 20 -3.48 -6.14 0.44
CA CYS A 20 -4.16 -6.84 1.52
C CYS A 20 -5.21 -7.79 0.92
N GLN A 21 -5.80 -8.58 1.80
CA GLN A 21 -6.74 -9.62 1.37
C GLN A 21 -8.00 -9.08 0.68
N TYR A 22 -8.29 -7.80 0.87
CA TYR A 22 -9.47 -7.19 0.25
C TYR A 22 -9.18 -6.56 -1.10
N PHE A 23 -7.91 -6.51 -1.49
CA PHE A 23 -7.52 -6.01 -2.80
C PHE A 23 -7.48 -7.17 -3.79
N HIS A 24 -8.09 -6.97 -4.95
CA HIS A 24 -8.06 -7.95 -6.03
C HIS A 24 -7.14 -7.41 -7.12
N ASP A 25 -5.91 -7.90 -7.13
CA ASP A 25 -4.89 -7.46 -8.09
C ASP A 25 -4.56 -5.98 -7.98
N GLU A 26 -4.89 -5.41 -6.82
CA GLU A 26 -4.61 -3.99 -6.55
C GLU A 26 -3.48 -3.89 -5.54
N TRP A 27 -2.78 -2.79 -5.59
CA TRP A 27 -1.70 -2.54 -4.64
C TRP A 27 -1.51 -1.04 -4.48
N ILE A 28 -0.74 -0.68 -3.45
CA ILE A 28 -0.35 0.70 -3.20
C ILE A 28 1.15 0.71 -2.97
N MET A 29 1.82 1.76 -3.40
CA MET A 29 3.26 1.92 -3.14
C MET A 29 3.60 3.39 -2.97
N PHE A 30 4.78 3.62 -2.39
CA PHE A 30 5.36 4.95 -2.33
C PHE A 30 6.41 5.01 -3.42
N ASP A 31 6.25 5.94 -4.36
CA ASP A 31 7.14 6.02 -5.53
C ASP A 31 8.38 6.89 -5.28
N GLY A 32 8.56 7.33 -4.04
CA GLY A 32 9.65 8.22 -3.67
C GLY A 32 9.19 9.65 -3.49
N ARG A 33 7.99 9.97 -3.96
CA ARG A 33 7.42 11.31 -3.85
C ARG A 33 6.02 11.28 -3.25
N ARG A 34 5.24 10.28 -3.61
CA ARG A 34 3.84 10.17 -3.17
C ARG A 34 3.40 8.72 -3.20
N PHE A 35 2.31 8.44 -2.51
CA PHE A 35 1.68 7.13 -2.57
C PHE A 35 0.80 7.06 -3.80
N VAL A 36 0.81 5.92 -4.49
CA VAL A 36 -0.02 5.71 -5.68
C VAL A 36 -0.57 4.30 -5.67
N PHE A 37 -1.77 4.16 -6.22
CA PHE A 37 -2.37 2.86 -6.49
C PHE A 37 -1.86 2.33 -7.83
N GLU A 38 -2.26 1.11 -8.19
CA GLU A 38 -1.83 0.45 -9.43
C GLU A 38 -2.23 1.22 -10.68
N ASP A 39 -3.26 2.04 -10.57
CA ASP A 39 -3.72 2.87 -11.71
C ASP A 39 -3.11 4.27 -11.69
N GLY A 40 -2.21 4.53 -10.76
CA GLY A 40 -1.55 5.83 -10.69
C GLY A 40 -2.29 6.88 -9.90
N VAL A 41 -3.45 6.54 -9.35
CA VAL A 41 -4.24 7.48 -8.56
C VAL A 41 -3.67 7.57 -7.15
N GLU A 42 -3.61 8.78 -6.60
CA GLU A 42 -3.16 8.97 -5.23
C GLU A 42 -4.30 8.75 -4.25
N PRO A 43 -4.06 8.01 -3.16
CA PRO A 43 -5.05 7.92 -2.09
C PRO A 43 -5.16 9.28 -1.40
N ASP A 44 -6.40 9.72 -1.18
CA ASP A 44 -6.62 10.98 -0.49
C ASP A 44 -6.74 10.76 1.02
N SER A 45 -6.89 11.85 1.77
CA SER A 45 -6.95 11.75 3.23
C SER A 45 -8.19 10.96 3.69
N TRP A 46 -9.28 11.06 2.92
CA TRP A 46 -10.50 10.32 3.24
C TRP A 46 -10.26 8.81 3.12
N TRP A 47 -9.56 8.40 2.07
CA TRP A 47 -9.21 6.99 1.88
C TRP A 47 -8.35 6.48 3.05
N TRP A 48 -7.33 7.27 3.42
CA TRP A 48 -6.46 6.87 4.53
C TRP A 48 -7.25 6.72 5.83
N ALA A 49 -8.12 7.69 6.11
CA ALA A 49 -8.90 7.65 7.35
C ALA A 49 -9.78 6.40 7.41
N ASN A 50 -10.41 6.05 6.29
CA ASN A 50 -11.25 4.87 6.25
C ASN A 50 -10.44 3.58 6.28
N ALA A 51 -9.34 3.55 5.56
CA ALA A 51 -8.51 2.35 5.48
C ALA A 51 -7.87 1.99 6.82
N TYR A 52 -7.54 3.00 7.64
CA TYR A 52 -6.97 2.74 8.96
C TYR A 52 -7.94 1.99 9.86
N GLU A 53 -9.23 2.05 9.57
CA GLU A 53 -10.24 1.37 10.37
C GLU A 53 -10.46 -0.07 9.95
N PHE A 54 -9.96 -0.45 8.79
CA PHE A 54 -10.06 -1.83 8.35
C PHE A 54 -9.05 -2.68 9.09
N LYS A 55 -9.54 -3.73 9.73
CA LYS A 55 -8.68 -4.66 10.43
C LYS A 55 -8.32 -5.77 9.47
N CYS A 56 -7.29 -5.54 8.69
CA CYS A 56 -6.81 -6.55 7.76
C CYS A 56 -5.29 -6.58 7.79
N GLU A 57 -4.77 -7.63 7.23
CA GLU A 57 -3.32 -7.83 7.19
C GLU A 57 -2.79 -7.25 5.90
N TRP A 58 -1.87 -6.31 6.01
CA TRP A 58 -1.19 -5.73 4.85
C TRP A 58 0.16 -6.41 4.70
N TYR A 59 0.55 -6.68 3.48
CA TYR A 59 1.79 -7.40 3.23
C TYR A 59 2.40 -6.97 1.91
N GLU A 60 3.69 -7.22 1.78
CA GLU A 60 4.42 -6.88 0.56
C GLU A 60 4.13 -7.92 -0.52
N ILE A 61 3.87 -7.43 -1.74
CA ILE A 61 3.79 -8.30 -2.90
C ILE A 61 5.21 -8.61 -3.30
N LYS A 62 5.60 -9.87 -3.18
CA LYS A 62 6.92 -10.29 -3.61
C LYS A 62 6.85 -10.66 -5.08
N GLU A 63 7.42 -9.82 -5.90
CA GLU A 63 7.46 -10.09 -7.32
C GLU A 63 8.54 -11.10 -7.59
N GLU A 64 8.18 -12.12 -8.34
CA GLU A 64 9.16 -13.12 -8.70
C GLU A 64 9.96 -12.60 -9.89
N THR A 65 11.27 -12.72 -9.77
CA THR A 65 12.15 -12.37 -10.88
C THR A 65 12.62 -13.65 -11.52
N GLU A 66 12.56 -13.65 -12.81
CA GLU A 66 12.99 -14.78 -13.58
C GLU A 66 14.49 -14.89 -13.63
#